data_412f10e923134fbdbb00750ec334cafd
#
_entry.id   412f10e923134fbdbb00750ec334cafd
#
_cell.length_a   1.000
_cell.length_b   1.000
_cell.length_c   1.000
_cell.angle_alpha   90.00
_cell.angle_beta   90.00
_cell.angle_gamma   90.00
#
_symmetry.space_group_name_H-M   'P 1'
#
loop_
_entity.id
_entity.type
_entity.pdbx_description
1 polymer ?
#
loop_
_entity_poly.entity_id
_entity_poly.type
_entity_poly.pdbx_seq_one_letter_code
_entity_poly.pdbx_strand_id
1 'polypeptide(L)'
;MMPLFAMAIALLICLALAFILLPLRRATAAQVSEASRQQTNLALHRRRLDDLQQEHRRGEIDDAALAALTLELERDLLVDVDSAEPSSAGTTTPASLWSRHWLVLLVAGLLPLVALLLYGRLGGIDQIELTRLSERLTQTAVESPEFPALQEQLASRLQPTANQLSGWYLLASSALQNGRLDLATDTLQQIARLNGESTDNAPVYAQLAQVAFQQAGQKITPQIEGWIQQALALDPDEPTALGLLGIAAFARSDYQAAIDAWQHALTWTPAGASSDALRSGIGVARERLGLPPEPAMAGRIEVTIEIDPALL
;
A
#
# COMPACT_ATOMS: atom_id res chain seq x y z
N MET A 1 -1.74 -1.27 -18.32
CA MET A 1 -1.48 -0.15 -17.37
C MET A 1 0.01 0.14 -17.15
N MET A 2 0.92 -0.83 -17.27
CA MET A 2 2.39 -0.62 -17.19
C MET A 2 2.93 0.49 -18.11
N PRO A 3 2.55 0.62 -19.39
CA PRO A 3 3.13 1.65 -20.26
C PRO A 3 2.68 3.08 -19.88
N LEU A 4 1.46 3.26 -19.38
CA LEU A 4 0.97 4.57 -18.90
C LEU A 4 1.69 5.03 -17.63
N PHE A 5 2.01 4.11 -16.73
CA PHE A 5 2.76 4.40 -15.51
C PHE A 5 4.23 4.75 -15.81
N ALA A 6 4.88 3.99 -16.70
CA ALA A 6 6.23 4.29 -17.16
C ALA A 6 6.30 5.66 -17.87
N MET A 7 5.28 6.00 -18.66
CA MET A 7 5.16 7.30 -19.33
C MET A 7 4.97 8.44 -18.33
N ALA A 8 4.18 8.25 -17.29
CA ALA A 8 3.99 9.22 -16.21
C ALA A 8 5.28 9.48 -15.43
N ILE A 9 6.05 8.44 -15.12
CA ILE A 9 7.37 8.57 -14.47
C ILE A 9 8.35 9.31 -15.38
N ALA A 10 8.43 8.95 -16.65
CA ALA A 10 9.29 9.65 -17.62
C ALA A 10 8.93 11.13 -17.74
N LEU A 11 7.64 11.46 -17.77
CA LEU A 11 7.14 12.83 -17.78
C LEU A 11 7.57 13.60 -16.53
N LEU A 12 7.43 13.01 -15.34
CA LEU A 12 7.85 13.62 -14.06
C LEU A 12 9.36 13.85 -14.01
N ILE A 13 10.16 12.92 -14.52
CA ILE A 13 11.62 13.07 -14.61
C ILE A 13 11.98 14.21 -15.56
N CYS A 14 11.34 14.29 -16.74
CA CYS A 14 11.54 15.39 -17.69
C CYS A 14 11.15 16.75 -17.08
N LEU A 15 10.05 16.80 -16.33
CA LEU A 15 9.57 18.03 -15.68
C LEU A 15 10.53 18.48 -14.56
N ALA A 16 11.04 17.55 -13.77
CA ALA A 16 12.05 17.82 -12.73
C ALA A 16 13.37 18.32 -13.34
N LEU A 17 13.84 17.68 -14.43
CA LEU A 17 15.03 18.12 -15.17
C LEU A 17 14.84 19.51 -15.78
N ALA A 18 13.67 19.78 -16.38
CA ALA A 18 13.34 21.09 -16.92
C ALA A 18 13.33 22.16 -15.83
N PHE A 19 12.75 21.89 -14.67
CA PHE A 19 12.70 22.81 -13.52
C PHE A 19 14.11 23.13 -12.96
N ILE A 20 15.03 22.18 -12.99
CA ILE A 20 16.41 22.36 -12.55
C ILE A 20 17.24 23.11 -13.62
N LEU A 21 17.03 22.82 -14.91
CA LEU A 21 17.84 23.38 -16.00
C LEU A 21 17.40 24.78 -16.44
N LEU A 22 16.09 25.11 -16.32
CA LEU A 22 15.57 26.44 -16.72
C LEU A 22 16.21 27.62 -15.95
N PRO A 23 16.37 27.61 -14.63
CA PRO A 23 17.00 28.70 -13.89
C PRO A 23 18.51 28.81 -14.19
N LEU A 24 19.19 27.72 -14.52
CA LEU A 24 20.60 27.75 -14.95
C LEU A 24 20.79 28.46 -16.29
N ARG A 25 19.91 28.28 -17.25
CA ARG A 25 19.93 29.01 -18.53
C ARG A 25 19.62 30.50 -18.35
N ARG A 26 18.74 30.87 -17.41
CA ARG A 26 18.41 32.27 -17.11
C ARG A 26 19.55 33.01 -16.43
N ALA A 27 20.31 32.37 -15.57
CA ALA A 27 21.46 32.97 -14.89
C ALA A 27 22.60 33.33 -15.89
N THR A 28 22.87 32.47 -16.87
CA THR A 28 23.87 32.76 -17.94
C THR A 28 23.43 33.88 -18.87
N ALA A 29 22.12 33.97 -19.20
CA ALA A 29 21.58 35.05 -20.03
C ALA A 29 21.65 36.44 -19.34
N ALA A 30 21.45 36.50 -18.04
CA ALA A 30 21.58 37.74 -17.25
C ALA A 30 23.03 38.30 -17.22
N GLN A 31 24.03 37.45 -17.07
CA GLN A 31 25.44 37.86 -17.11
C GLN A 31 25.91 38.38 -18.47
N VAL A 32 25.41 37.77 -19.59
CA VAL A 32 25.70 38.25 -20.96
C VAL A 32 25.06 39.60 -21.20
N SER A 33 23.88 39.87 -20.64
CA SER A 33 23.20 41.16 -20.77
C SER A 33 23.93 42.30 -20.06
N GLU A 34 24.57 42.03 -18.89
CA GLU A 34 25.26 43.00 -18.08
C GLU A 34 26.61 43.41 -18.74
N ALA A 35 27.37 42.46 -19.24
CA ALA A 35 28.57 42.73 -20.01
C ALA A 35 28.31 43.54 -21.29
N SER A 36 27.17 43.29 -21.96
CA SER A 36 26.75 44.07 -23.14
C SER A 36 26.37 45.53 -22.81
N ARG A 37 25.72 45.75 -21.63
CA ARG A 37 25.37 47.12 -21.18
C ARG A 37 26.63 47.92 -20.86
N GLN A 38 27.65 47.39 -20.19
CA GLN A 38 28.90 48.05 -19.91
C GLN A 38 29.64 48.43 -21.19
N GLN A 39 29.70 47.55 -22.19
CA GLN A 39 30.30 47.84 -23.47
C GLN A 39 29.58 48.98 -24.22
N THR A 40 28.24 49.00 -24.14
CA THR A 40 27.43 50.06 -24.78
C THR A 40 27.63 51.40 -24.10
N ASN A 41 27.71 51.47 -22.77
CA ASN A 41 27.96 52.71 -22.03
C ASN A 41 29.35 53.27 -22.32
N LEU A 42 30.37 52.42 -22.37
CA LEU A 42 31.73 52.82 -22.74
C LEU A 42 31.81 53.38 -24.20
N ALA A 43 31.08 52.77 -25.13
CA ALA A 43 31.04 53.25 -26.51
C ALA A 43 30.32 54.60 -26.63
N LEU A 44 29.26 54.84 -25.85
CA LEU A 44 28.54 56.11 -25.81
C LEU A 44 29.43 57.23 -25.22
N HIS A 45 30.16 56.91 -24.16
CA HIS A 45 31.08 57.85 -23.53
C HIS A 45 32.22 58.32 -24.50
N ARG A 46 32.82 57.39 -25.24
CA ARG A 46 33.83 57.72 -26.27
C ARG A 46 33.25 58.59 -27.36
N ARG A 47 32.05 58.36 -27.83
CA ARG A 47 31.39 59.20 -28.82
C ARG A 47 31.21 60.63 -28.30
N ARG A 48 30.78 60.80 -27.06
CA ARG A 48 30.56 62.10 -26.44
C ARG A 48 31.83 62.90 -26.29
N LEU A 49 32.96 62.23 -25.97
CA LEU A 49 34.30 62.85 -25.96
C LEU A 49 34.74 63.30 -27.36
N ASP A 50 34.49 62.47 -28.38
CA ASP A 50 34.83 62.83 -29.78
C ASP A 50 34.01 64.02 -30.28
N ASP A 51 32.74 64.10 -29.89
CA ASP A 51 31.85 65.22 -30.25
C ASP A 51 32.34 66.52 -29.60
N LEU A 52 32.68 66.53 -28.33
CA LEU A 52 33.22 67.68 -27.62
C LEU A 52 34.54 68.15 -28.20
N GLN A 53 35.43 67.24 -28.60
CA GLN A 53 36.68 67.58 -29.29
C GLN A 53 36.43 68.17 -30.70
N GLN A 54 35.36 67.76 -31.34
CA GLN A 54 34.98 68.28 -32.68
C GLN A 54 34.36 69.69 -32.61
N GLU A 55 33.55 69.96 -31.57
CA GLU A 55 32.99 71.28 -31.27
C GLU A 55 34.09 72.29 -30.93
N HIS A 56 35.10 71.84 -30.14
CA HIS A 56 36.27 72.69 -29.87
C HIS A 56 37.06 72.98 -31.12
N ARG A 57 37.31 72.04 -32.03
CA ARG A 57 37.99 72.23 -33.29
C ARG A 57 37.23 73.19 -34.25
N ARG A 58 35.92 73.31 -34.08
CA ARG A 58 35.06 74.24 -34.82
C ARG A 58 35.03 75.63 -34.23
N GLY A 59 35.62 75.80 -33.04
CA GLY A 59 35.63 77.07 -32.34
C GLY A 59 34.30 77.40 -31.62
N GLU A 60 33.44 76.40 -31.43
CA GLU A 60 32.15 76.56 -30.75
C GLU A 60 32.29 76.59 -29.24
N ILE A 61 33.35 75.97 -28.70
CA ILE A 61 33.69 75.96 -27.26
C ILE A 61 35.17 76.34 -27.08
N ASP A 62 35.50 77.08 -26.02
CA ASP A 62 36.85 77.47 -25.66
C ASP A 62 37.58 76.40 -24.84
N ASP A 63 38.86 76.54 -24.60
CA ASP A 63 39.76 75.62 -23.84
C ASP A 63 39.22 75.38 -22.40
N ALA A 64 38.70 76.43 -21.75
CA ALA A 64 38.17 76.34 -20.40
C ALA A 64 36.88 75.60 -20.33
N ALA A 65 35.96 75.75 -21.32
CA ALA A 65 34.70 75.03 -21.44
C ALA A 65 34.94 73.56 -21.80
N LEU A 66 35.87 73.24 -22.70
CA LEU A 66 36.27 71.85 -22.99
C LEU A 66 36.78 71.11 -21.76
N ALA A 67 37.65 71.77 -20.95
CA ALA A 67 38.19 71.17 -19.75
C ALA A 67 37.09 70.92 -18.70
N ALA A 68 36.17 71.85 -18.51
CA ALA A 68 35.04 71.70 -17.58
C ALA A 68 34.07 70.58 -18.00
N LEU A 69 33.71 70.49 -19.27
CA LEU A 69 32.79 69.47 -19.80
C LEU A 69 33.45 68.07 -19.80
N THR A 70 34.77 68.00 -20.05
CA THR A 70 35.48 66.74 -19.97
C THR A 70 35.55 66.22 -18.51
N LEU A 71 35.78 67.11 -17.56
CA LEU A 71 35.80 66.75 -16.12
C LEU A 71 34.42 66.32 -15.61
N GLU A 72 33.37 66.99 -16.13
CA GLU A 72 31.99 66.59 -15.82
C GLU A 72 31.64 65.19 -16.39
N LEU A 73 32.06 64.92 -17.61
CA LEU A 73 31.86 63.63 -18.28
C LEU A 73 32.64 62.48 -17.58
N GLU A 74 33.87 62.77 -17.07
CA GLU A 74 34.68 61.83 -16.30
C GLU A 74 34.03 61.57 -14.93
N ARG A 75 33.44 62.59 -14.32
CA ARG A 75 32.75 62.48 -13.04
C ARG A 75 31.46 61.63 -13.16
N ASP A 76 30.71 61.84 -14.21
CA ASP A 76 29.52 61.04 -14.53
C ASP A 76 29.87 59.57 -14.76
N LEU A 77 31.00 59.31 -15.42
CA LEU A 77 31.51 57.95 -15.60
C LEU A 77 31.90 57.29 -14.28
N LEU A 78 32.52 58.03 -13.38
CA LEU A 78 32.85 57.51 -12.04
C LEU A 78 31.60 57.23 -11.21
N VAL A 79 30.59 58.06 -11.28
CA VAL A 79 29.31 57.84 -10.59
C VAL A 79 28.56 56.61 -11.18
N ASP A 80 28.56 56.42 -12.47
CA ASP A 80 27.99 55.27 -13.14
C ASP A 80 28.76 53.97 -12.80
N VAL A 81 30.09 54.02 -12.69
CA VAL A 81 30.92 52.90 -12.26
C VAL A 81 30.76 52.59 -10.77
N ASP A 82 30.69 53.61 -9.88
CA ASP A 82 30.39 53.41 -8.46
C ASP A 82 28.96 52.92 -8.19
N SER A 83 28.01 53.38 -9.01
CA SER A 83 26.63 52.91 -8.95
C SER A 83 26.45 51.44 -9.47
N ALA A 84 27.46 50.99 -10.23
CA ALA A 84 27.57 49.61 -10.72
C ALA A 84 28.46 48.74 -9.80
N GLU A 85 28.72 49.19 -8.55
CA GLU A 85 29.36 48.33 -7.56
C GLU A 85 28.49 47.04 -7.42
N PRO A 86 29.06 45.87 -7.70
CA PRO A 86 28.36 44.62 -7.46
C PRO A 86 28.16 44.56 -5.96
N SER A 87 26.88 44.68 -5.54
CA SER A 87 26.42 44.26 -4.23
C SER A 87 27.25 43.03 -3.86
N SER A 88 28.05 43.16 -2.79
CA SER A 88 29.08 42.24 -2.30
C SER A 88 28.59 40.78 -2.28
N ALA A 89 28.60 40.16 -3.43
CA ALA A 89 28.57 38.72 -3.55
C ALA A 89 30.00 38.23 -3.57
N GLY A 90 30.39 37.61 -2.48
CA GLY A 90 31.72 37.15 -2.16
C GLY A 90 32.50 36.62 -3.35
N THR A 91 33.78 36.93 -3.36
CA THR A 91 34.83 36.39 -4.22
C THR A 91 34.67 34.87 -4.38
N THR A 92 33.88 34.44 -5.35
CA THR A 92 33.87 33.04 -5.81
C THR A 92 34.84 32.97 -7.00
N THR A 93 36.04 32.48 -6.71
CA THR A 93 37.01 32.00 -7.69
C THR A 93 36.33 31.19 -8.80
N PRO A 94 36.69 31.41 -10.09
CA PRO A 94 36.03 30.78 -11.25
C PRO A 94 36.23 29.26 -11.35
N ALA A 95 36.94 28.63 -10.41
CA ALA A 95 37.19 27.18 -10.42
C ALA A 95 36.03 26.28 -9.96
N SER A 96 34.92 26.85 -9.49
CA SER A 96 33.84 26.07 -8.83
C SER A 96 32.56 25.86 -9.63
N LEU A 97 32.41 26.50 -10.79
CA LEU A 97 31.14 26.38 -11.55
C LEU A 97 30.96 24.99 -12.18
N TRP A 98 32.03 24.33 -12.57
CA TRP A 98 31.95 22.99 -13.17
C TRP A 98 31.67 21.89 -12.13
N SER A 99 32.21 22.02 -10.91
CA SER A 99 31.94 21.10 -9.80
C SER A 99 30.51 21.20 -9.28
N ARG A 100 29.91 22.38 -9.32
CA ARG A 100 28.53 22.60 -8.84
C ARG A 100 27.48 22.05 -9.80
N HIS A 101 27.72 22.13 -11.10
CA HIS A 101 26.83 21.55 -12.12
C HIS A 101 26.88 20.02 -12.12
N TRP A 102 28.07 19.42 -11.88
CA TRP A 102 28.21 17.98 -11.79
C TRP A 102 27.47 17.40 -10.58
N LEU A 103 27.49 18.10 -9.44
CA LEU A 103 26.76 17.71 -8.23
C LEU A 103 25.23 17.74 -8.47
N VAL A 104 24.73 18.75 -9.16
CA VAL A 104 23.30 18.85 -9.54
C VAL A 104 22.90 17.73 -10.51
N LEU A 105 23.73 17.43 -11.51
CA LEU A 105 23.50 16.34 -12.44
C LEU A 105 23.60 14.97 -11.75
N LEU A 106 24.51 14.80 -10.79
CA LEU A 106 24.65 13.58 -9.99
C LEU A 106 23.41 13.36 -9.12
N VAL A 107 22.93 14.39 -8.43
CA VAL A 107 21.72 14.31 -7.59
C VAL A 107 20.48 14.05 -8.47
N ALA A 108 20.36 14.74 -9.60
CA ALA A 108 19.26 14.57 -10.53
C ALA A 108 19.21 13.16 -11.18
N GLY A 109 20.36 12.54 -11.37
CA GLY A 109 20.45 11.16 -11.89
C GLY A 109 20.35 10.09 -10.80
N LEU A 110 20.96 10.33 -9.61
CA LEU A 110 21.00 9.37 -8.52
C LEU A 110 19.62 9.23 -7.82
N LEU A 111 18.89 10.33 -7.67
CA LEU A 111 17.60 10.34 -6.96
C LEU A 111 16.54 9.47 -7.63
N PRO A 112 16.28 9.54 -8.96
CA PRO A 112 15.37 8.63 -9.62
C PRO A 112 15.89 7.19 -9.63
N LEU A 113 17.21 6.96 -9.72
CA LEU A 113 17.79 5.63 -9.65
C LEU A 113 17.57 4.99 -8.26
N VAL A 114 17.81 5.74 -7.19
CA VAL A 114 17.55 5.29 -5.81
C VAL A 114 16.06 5.08 -5.59
N ALA A 115 15.20 5.96 -6.09
CA ALA A 115 13.75 5.81 -6.01
C ALA A 115 13.29 4.54 -6.75
N LEU A 116 13.84 4.23 -7.92
CA LEU A 116 13.54 3.03 -8.70
C LEU A 116 14.02 1.76 -8.01
N LEU A 117 15.21 1.79 -7.40
CA LEU A 117 15.76 0.68 -6.61
C LEU A 117 14.96 0.44 -5.32
N LEU A 118 14.59 1.52 -4.61
CA LEU A 118 13.71 1.46 -3.45
C LEU A 118 12.32 0.95 -3.82
N TYR A 119 11.76 1.43 -4.93
CA TYR A 119 10.47 0.96 -5.43
C TYR A 119 10.52 -0.50 -5.88
N GLY A 120 11.62 -0.96 -6.49
CA GLY A 120 11.83 -2.36 -6.84
C GLY A 120 11.98 -3.29 -5.63
N ARG A 121 12.53 -2.75 -4.50
CA ARG A 121 12.71 -3.52 -3.25
C ARG A 121 11.54 -3.43 -2.28
N LEU A 122 10.90 -2.26 -2.17
CA LEU A 122 9.82 -1.94 -1.24
C LEU A 122 8.47 -1.77 -1.94
N GLY A 123 8.48 -1.53 -3.24
CA GLY A 123 7.28 -1.35 -4.05
C GLY A 123 6.56 -2.68 -4.25
N GLY A 124 5.28 -2.70 -3.85
CA GLY A 124 4.42 -3.88 -3.90
C GLY A 124 4.00 -4.33 -5.31
N ILE A 125 4.94 -4.49 -6.24
CA ILE A 125 4.64 -5.07 -7.56
C ILE A 125 4.04 -6.46 -7.40
N ASP A 126 4.62 -7.25 -6.48
CA ASP A 126 4.10 -8.57 -6.12
C ASP A 126 2.73 -8.50 -5.46
N GLN A 127 2.47 -7.44 -4.69
CA GLN A 127 1.14 -7.21 -4.08
C GLN A 127 0.08 -6.89 -5.11
N ILE A 128 0.41 -6.13 -6.17
CA ILE A 128 -0.54 -5.83 -7.26
C ILE A 128 -0.92 -7.10 -8.01
N GLU A 129 0.03 -7.99 -8.24
CA GLU A 129 -0.22 -9.26 -8.90
C GLU A 129 -1.04 -10.20 -8.02
N LEU A 130 -0.71 -10.28 -6.72
CA LEU A 130 -1.51 -11.02 -5.73
C LEU A 130 -2.94 -10.49 -5.64
N THR A 131 -3.13 -9.17 -5.59
CA THR A 131 -4.48 -8.57 -5.57
C THR A 131 -5.28 -8.95 -6.82
N ARG A 132 -4.67 -8.92 -8.00
CA ARG A 132 -5.35 -9.34 -9.23
C ARG A 132 -5.70 -10.82 -9.25
N LEU A 133 -4.81 -11.68 -8.74
CA LEU A 133 -5.09 -13.11 -8.61
C LEU A 133 -6.22 -13.36 -7.62
N SER A 134 -6.22 -12.65 -6.50
CA SER A 134 -7.28 -12.72 -5.49
C SER A 134 -8.63 -12.27 -6.06
N GLU A 135 -8.66 -11.16 -6.79
CA GLU A 135 -9.87 -10.68 -7.48
C GLU A 135 -10.38 -11.68 -8.52
N ARG A 136 -9.49 -12.22 -9.34
CA ARG A 136 -9.86 -13.24 -10.32
C ARG A 136 -10.41 -14.51 -9.66
N LEU A 137 -9.77 -14.96 -8.57
CA LEU A 137 -10.23 -16.14 -7.84
C LEU A 137 -11.63 -15.93 -7.25
N THR A 138 -11.88 -14.74 -6.66
CA THR A 138 -13.22 -14.40 -6.10
C THR A 138 -14.30 -14.20 -7.16
N GLN A 139 -13.95 -13.79 -8.37
CA GLN A 139 -14.89 -13.58 -9.48
C GLN A 139 -15.14 -14.84 -10.31
N THR A 140 -14.27 -15.84 -10.20
CA THR A 140 -14.39 -17.10 -10.96
C THR A 140 -15.30 -18.08 -10.19
N ALA A 141 -16.25 -18.67 -10.90
CA ALA A 141 -17.11 -19.68 -10.31
C ALA A 141 -16.28 -20.90 -9.86
N VAL A 142 -16.65 -21.48 -8.73
CA VAL A 142 -15.93 -22.63 -8.12
C VAL A 142 -15.91 -23.86 -9.06
N GLU A 143 -16.95 -24.01 -9.87
CA GLU A 143 -17.09 -25.10 -10.85
C GLU A 143 -16.29 -24.87 -12.14
N SER A 144 -15.72 -23.68 -12.31
CA SER A 144 -14.92 -23.34 -13.49
C SER A 144 -13.64 -24.21 -13.56
N PRO A 145 -13.28 -24.75 -14.73
CA PRO A 145 -12.04 -25.51 -14.90
C PRO A 145 -10.78 -24.67 -14.63
N GLU A 146 -10.87 -23.35 -14.66
CA GLU A 146 -9.75 -22.45 -14.35
C GLU A 146 -9.54 -22.27 -12.83
N PHE A 147 -10.53 -22.55 -12.01
CA PHE A 147 -10.50 -22.27 -10.58
C PHE A 147 -9.33 -22.98 -9.85
N PRO A 148 -9.06 -24.27 -10.05
CA PRO A 148 -7.91 -24.95 -9.43
C PRO A 148 -6.56 -24.36 -9.86
N ALA A 149 -6.43 -23.96 -11.12
CA ALA A 149 -5.21 -23.36 -11.63
C ALA A 149 -4.96 -21.98 -11.01
N LEU A 150 -5.99 -21.18 -10.77
CA LEU A 150 -5.92 -19.91 -10.05
C LEU A 150 -5.49 -20.10 -8.58
N GLN A 151 -6.01 -21.14 -7.92
CA GLN A 151 -5.58 -21.50 -6.56
C GLN A 151 -4.08 -21.83 -6.50
N GLU A 152 -3.58 -22.63 -7.45
CA GLU A 152 -2.15 -22.97 -7.53
C GLU A 152 -1.28 -21.77 -7.83
N GLN A 153 -1.72 -20.90 -8.74
CA GLN A 153 -1.02 -19.65 -9.00
C GLN A 153 -0.96 -18.76 -7.76
N LEU A 154 -2.07 -18.62 -7.03
CA LEU A 154 -2.10 -17.86 -5.78
C LEU A 154 -1.17 -18.49 -4.73
N ALA A 155 -1.27 -19.82 -4.52
CA ALA A 155 -0.43 -20.55 -3.56
C ALA A 155 1.07 -20.38 -3.85
N SER A 156 1.47 -20.45 -5.14
CA SER A 156 2.87 -20.32 -5.56
C SER A 156 3.45 -18.91 -5.38
N ARG A 157 2.59 -17.88 -5.30
CA ARG A 157 2.99 -16.48 -5.16
C ARG A 157 2.91 -15.98 -3.72
N LEU A 158 2.10 -16.62 -2.87
CA LEU A 158 2.00 -16.26 -1.46
C LEU A 158 3.30 -16.58 -0.71
N GLN A 159 3.82 -15.57 -0.03
CA GLN A 159 4.95 -15.73 0.88
C GLN A 159 4.44 -15.88 2.32
N PRO A 160 5.15 -16.62 3.18
CA PRO A 160 4.73 -16.83 4.57
C PRO A 160 5.05 -15.60 5.44
N THR A 161 4.38 -14.49 5.15
CA THR A 161 4.55 -13.20 5.84
C THR A 161 3.20 -12.68 6.33
N ALA A 162 3.21 -11.98 7.46
CA ALA A 162 1.98 -11.49 8.09
C ALA A 162 1.19 -10.50 7.19
N ASN A 163 1.87 -9.74 6.33
CA ASN A 163 1.22 -8.82 5.40
C ASN A 163 0.48 -9.52 4.23
N GLN A 164 0.65 -10.85 4.08
CA GLN A 164 -0.06 -11.65 3.07
C GLN A 164 -1.10 -12.60 3.70
N LEU A 165 -1.39 -12.45 4.98
CA LEU A 165 -2.31 -13.31 5.72
C LEU A 165 -3.71 -13.38 5.09
N SER A 166 -4.23 -12.26 4.57
CA SER A 166 -5.52 -12.22 3.86
C SER A 166 -5.54 -13.10 2.60
N GLY A 167 -4.41 -13.18 1.88
CA GLY A 167 -4.25 -14.06 0.74
C GLY A 167 -4.28 -15.55 1.15
N TRP A 168 -3.67 -15.89 2.28
CA TRP A 168 -3.73 -17.24 2.85
C TRP A 168 -5.15 -17.62 3.27
N TYR A 169 -5.89 -16.72 3.92
CA TYR A 169 -7.31 -16.97 4.27
C TYR A 169 -8.18 -17.15 3.02
N LEU A 170 -7.97 -16.36 1.98
CA LEU A 170 -8.69 -16.53 0.72
C LEU A 170 -8.39 -17.89 0.07
N LEU A 171 -7.12 -18.31 0.07
CA LEU A 171 -6.73 -19.61 -0.46
C LEU A 171 -7.36 -20.75 0.34
N ALA A 172 -7.36 -20.68 1.68
CA ALA A 172 -7.99 -21.67 2.55
C ALA A 172 -9.49 -21.78 2.29
N SER A 173 -10.20 -20.64 2.27
CA SER A 173 -11.65 -20.62 2.03
C SER A 173 -12.01 -21.15 0.65
N SER A 174 -11.26 -20.76 -0.39
CA SER A 174 -11.48 -21.26 -1.74
C SER A 174 -11.21 -22.76 -1.88
N ALA A 175 -10.18 -23.27 -1.19
CA ALA A 175 -9.84 -24.69 -1.15
C ALA A 175 -10.95 -25.50 -0.48
N LEU A 176 -11.51 -25.00 0.62
CA LEU A 176 -12.67 -25.62 1.30
C LEU A 176 -13.89 -25.67 0.40
N GLN A 177 -14.21 -24.57 -0.30
CA GLN A 177 -15.34 -24.50 -1.21
C GLN A 177 -15.24 -25.49 -2.40
N ASN A 178 -14.02 -25.70 -2.90
CA ASN A 178 -13.73 -26.61 -4.00
C ASN A 178 -13.42 -28.05 -3.54
N GLY A 179 -13.54 -28.35 -2.25
CA GLY A 179 -13.28 -29.68 -1.69
C GLY A 179 -11.81 -30.14 -1.76
N ARG A 180 -10.85 -29.21 -1.97
CA ARG A 180 -9.41 -29.50 -1.96
C ARG A 180 -8.91 -29.52 -0.53
N LEU A 181 -9.28 -30.59 0.20
CA LEU A 181 -9.04 -30.69 1.64
C LEU A 181 -7.54 -30.68 2.01
N ASP A 182 -6.67 -31.25 1.17
CA ASP A 182 -5.22 -31.23 1.40
C ASP A 182 -4.67 -29.80 1.34
N LEU A 183 -5.06 -29.06 0.27
CA LEU A 183 -4.65 -27.65 0.13
C LEU A 183 -5.20 -26.80 1.28
N ALA A 184 -6.45 -27.05 1.71
CA ALA A 184 -7.03 -26.35 2.86
C ALA A 184 -6.25 -26.61 4.13
N THR A 185 -5.88 -27.87 4.39
CA THR A 185 -5.08 -28.27 5.57
C THR A 185 -3.73 -27.56 5.58
N ASP A 186 -2.96 -27.62 4.48
CA ASP A 186 -1.65 -26.99 4.38
C ASP A 186 -1.73 -25.48 4.58
N THR A 187 -2.76 -24.87 3.97
CA THR A 187 -2.98 -23.42 4.06
C THR A 187 -3.37 -22.98 5.46
N LEU A 188 -4.30 -23.71 6.12
CA LEU A 188 -4.71 -23.42 7.49
C LEU A 188 -3.54 -23.58 8.47
N GLN A 189 -2.70 -24.60 8.29
CA GLN A 189 -1.48 -24.77 9.10
C GLN A 189 -0.50 -23.60 8.90
N GLN A 190 -0.42 -23.07 7.67
CA GLN A 190 0.40 -21.89 7.40
C GLN A 190 -0.16 -20.65 8.09
N ILE A 191 -1.48 -20.46 8.07
CA ILE A 191 -2.15 -19.36 8.79
C ILE A 191 -1.87 -19.47 10.29
N ALA A 192 -2.02 -20.67 10.89
CA ALA A 192 -1.75 -20.88 12.31
C ALA A 192 -0.30 -20.51 12.67
N ARG A 193 0.68 -20.87 11.83
CA ARG A 193 2.08 -20.46 12.05
C ARG A 193 2.28 -18.96 11.95
N LEU A 194 1.61 -18.29 11.02
CA LEU A 194 1.73 -16.82 10.81
C LEU A 194 1.08 -16.01 11.94
N ASN A 195 -0.03 -16.49 12.48
CA ASN A 195 -0.70 -15.86 13.61
C ASN A 195 0.06 -16.06 14.95
N GLY A 196 0.94 -17.07 15.03
CA GLY A 196 1.67 -17.39 16.26
C GLY A 196 0.74 -17.85 17.41
N GLU A 197 0.92 -17.30 18.61
CA GLU A 197 0.13 -17.63 19.80
C GLU A 197 -1.11 -16.73 19.97
N SER A 198 -1.66 -16.18 18.88
CA SER A 198 -2.85 -15.34 18.93
C SER A 198 -4.12 -16.15 19.18
N THR A 199 -5.08 -15.57 19.89
CA THR A 199 -6.45 -16.10 20.02
C THR A 199 -7.16 -16.24 18.68
N ASP A 200 -6.73 -15.47 17.64
CA ASP A 200 -7.23 -15.60 16.27
C ASP A 200 -7.01 -16.99 15.65
N ASN A 201 -6.18 -17.82 16.30
CA ASN A 201 -5.98 -19.21 15.89
C ASN A 201 -7.06 -20.18 16.38
N ALA A 202 -7.94 -19.79 17.29
CA ALA A 202 -9.02 -20.69 17.75
C ALA A 202 -9.89 -21.17 16.57
N PRO A 203 -10.46 -20.32 15.71
CA PRO A 203 -11.22 -20.77 14.55
C PRO A 203 -10.36 -21.50 13.51
N VAL A 204 -9.05 -21.18 13.41
CA VAL A 204 -8.13 -21.87 12.48
C VAL A 204 -7.93 -23.32 12.91
N TYR A 205 -7.65 -23.59 14.20
CA TYR A 205 -7.54 -24.94 14.72
C TYR A 205 -8.86 -25.71 14.65
N ALA A 206 -9.98 -25.03 14.89
CA ALA A 206 -11.30 -25.64 14.74
C ALA A 206 -11.57 -26.08 13.28
N GLN A 207 -11.20 -25.22 12.29
CA GLN A 207 -11.28 -25.58 10.88
C GLN A 207 -10.34 -26.72 10.50
N LEU A 208 -9.08 -26.72 11.01
CA LEU A 208 -8.16 -27.84 10.82
C LEU A 208 -8.75 -29.16 11.33
N ALA A 209 -9.33 -29.13 12.54
CA ALA A 209 -10.01 -30.30 13.11
C ALA A 209 -11.17 -30.77 12.23
N GLN A 210 -11.99 -29.83 11.71
CA GLN A 210 -13.12 -30.14 10.86
C GLN A 210 -12.70 -30.74 9.51
N VAL A 211 -11.68 -30.17 8.86
CA VAL A 211 -11.15 -30.68 7.59
C VAL A 211 -10.58 -32.08 7.78
N ALA A 212 -9.76 -32.28 8.82
CA ALA A 212 -9.20 -33.59 9.11
C ALA A 212 -10.28 -34.63 9.47
N PHE A 213 -11.34 -34.22 10.17
CA PHE A 213 -12.49 -35.09 10.44
C PHE A 213 -13.17 -35.56 9.16
N GLN A 214 -13.33 -34.67 8.17
CA GLN A 214 -13.85 -35.06 6.85
C GLN A 214 -12.90 -36.03 6.12
N GLN A 215 -11.59 -35.72 6.10
CA GLN A 215 -10.56 -36.57 5.48
C GLN A 215 -10.47 -37.97 6.12
N ALA A 216 -10.66 -38.04 7.44
CA ALA A 216 -10.68 -39.30 8.19
C ALA A 216 -11.98 -40.11 8.04
N GLY A 217 -12.88 -39.71 7.13
CA GLY A 217 -14.18 -40.36 6.96
C GLY A 217 -15.06 -40.25 8.22
N GLN A 218 -15.09 -39.07 8.82
CA GLN A 218 -15.86 -38.72 10.02
C GLN A 218 -15.47 -39.54 11.27
N LYS A 219 -14.18 -39.84 11.41
CA LYS A 219 -13.62 -40.50 12.57
C LYS A 219 -12.73 -39.53 13.35
N ILE A 220 -12.90 -39.51 14.66
CA ILE A 220 -12.03 -38.73 15.53
C ILE A 220 -10.70 -39.46 15.67
N THR A 221 -9.61 -38.76 15.36
CA THR A 221 -8.24 -39.24 15.54
C THR A 221 -7.55 -38.43 16.62
N PRO A 222 -6.43 -38.93 17.23
CA PRO A 222 -5.67 -38.16 18.24
C PRO A 222 -5.22 -36.79 17.76
N GLN A 223 -4.93 -36.64 16.45
CA GLN A 223 -4.57 -35.36 15.85
C GLN A 223 -5.73 -34.37 15.86
N ILE A 224 -6.94 -34.84 15.50
CA ILE A 224 -8.17 -34.04 15.53
C ILE A 224 -8.47 -33.58 16.95
N GLU A 225 -8.36 -34.50 17.92
CA GLU A 225 -8.53 -34.16 19.34
C GLU A 225 -7.52 -33.09 19.79
N GLY A 226 -6.26 -33.20 19.35
CA GLY A 226 -5.25 -32.18 19.62
C GLY A 226 -5.63 -30.79 19.10
N TRP A 227 -6.16 -30.69 17.87
CA TRP A 227 -6.61 -29.40 17.33
C TRP A 227 -7.86 -28.87 18.01
N ILE A 228 -8.82 -29.73 18.37
CA ILE A 228 -9.98 -29.35 19.20
C ILE A 228 -9.51 -28.73 20.53
N GLN A 229 -8.57 -29.37 21.21
CA GLN A 229 -8.03 -28.87 22.48
C GLN A 229 -7.31 -27.55 22.30
N GLN A 230 -6.52 -27.39 21.22
CA GLN A 230 -5.84 -26.13 20.93
C GLN A 230 -6.84 -25.00 20.65
N ALA A 231 -7.89 -25.26 19.89
CA ALA A 231 -8.94 -24.29 19.63
C ALA A 231 -9.61 -23.83 20.93
N LEU A 232 -10.06 -24.79 21.76
CA LEU A 232 -10.76 -24.50 23.03
C LEU A 232 -9.86 -23.94 24.13
N ALA A 233 -8.55 -24.16 24.06
CA ALA A 233 -7.60 -23.51 24.96
C ALA A 233 -7.43 -22.01 24.64
N LEU A 234 -7.59 -21.61 23.37
CA LEU A 234 -7.54 -20.22 22.93
C LEU A 234 -8.88 -19.51 23.05
N ASP A 235 -9.96 -20.22 22.72
CA ASP A 235 -11.34 -19.75 22.84
C ASP A 235 -12.25 -20.90 23.30
N PRO A 236 -12.62 -20.93 24.60
CA PRO A 236 -13.51 -21.95 25.15
C PRO A 236 -14.91 -22.00 24.53
N ASP A 237 -15.31 -20.92 23.87
CA ASP A 237 -16.62 -20.73 23.27
C ASP A 237 -16.64 -20.99 21.75
N GLU A 238 -15.52 -21.47 21.17
CA GLU A 238 -15.43 -21.70 19.73
C GLU A 238 -16.42 -22.80 19.28
N PRO A 239 -17.45 -22.47 18.47
CA PRO A 239 -18.59 -23.37 18.28
C PRO A 239 -18.25 -24.59 17.44
N THR A 240 -17.34 -24.49 16.48
CA THR A 240 -16.94 -25.62 15.63
C THR A 240 -16.16 -26.65 16.43
N ALA A 241 -15.24 -26.19 17.30
CA ALA A 241 -14.49 -27.07 18.17
C ALA A 241 -15.39 -27.75 19.22
N LEU A 242 -16.33 -27.01 19.81
CA LEU A 242 -17.34 -27.56 20.72
C LEU A 242 -18.24 -28.62 20.02
N GLY A 243 -18.64 -28.35 18.77
CA GLY A 243 -19.39 -29.30 17.95
C GLY A 243 -18.63 -30.62 17.76
N LEU A 244 -17.33 -30.53 17.41
CA LEU A 244 -16.46 -31.70 17.23
C LEU A 244 -16.15 -32.40 18.58
N LEU A 245 -16.00 -31.65 19.67
CA LEU A 245 -15.85 -32.22 21.03
C LEU A 245 -17.06 -33.08 21.38
N GLY A 246 -18.27 -32.60 21.09
CA GLY A 246 -19.49 -33.37 21.29
C GLY A 246 -19.52 -34.66 20.47
N ILE A 247 -19.07 -34.62 19.21
CA ILE A 247 -18.93 -35.83 18.36
C ILE A 247 -17.91 -36.78 18.97
N ALA A 248 -16.78 -36.30 19.48
CA ALA A 248 -15.76 -37.12 20.13
C ALA A 248 -16.27 -37.78 21.42
N ALA A 249 -17.02 -37.06 22.22
CA ALA A 249 -17.66 -37.59 23.44
C ALA A 249 -18.71 -38.65 23.08
N PHE A 250 -19.57 -38.37 22.07
CA PHE A 250 -20.57 -39.32 21.62
C PHE A 250 -19.97 -40.63 21.10
N ALA A 251 -18.86 -40.54 20.33
CA ALA A 251 -18.14 -41.71 19.83
C ALA A 251 -17.57 -42.59 20.96
N ARG A 252 -17.26 -42.02 22.14
CA ARG A 252 -16.82 -42.72 23.34
C ARG A 252 -18.00 -43.17 24.20
N SER A 253 -19.24 -42.99 23.75
CA SER A 253 -20.47 -43.27 24.51
C SER A 253 -20.66 -42.39 25.77
N ASP A 254 -19.92 -41.27 25.86
CA ASP A 254 -20.12 -40.26 26.88
C ASP A 254 -21.20 -39.28 26.42
N TYR A 255 -22.46 -39.75 26.45
CA TYR A 255 -23.55 -39.01 25.92
C TYR A 255 -23.87 -37.72 26.69
N GLN A 256 -23.59 -37.70 28.00
CA GLN A 256 -23.82 -36.49 28.79
C GLN A 256 -22.83 -35.41 28.39
N ALA A 257 -21.54 -35.72 28.30
CA ALA A 257 -20.53 -34.77 27.82
C ALA A 257 -20.80 -34.29 26.39
N ALA A 258 -21.33 -35.16 25.52
CA ALA A 258 -21.75 -34.75 24.17
C ALA A 258 -22.88 -33.73 24.21
N ILE A 259 -23.91 -33.93 25.03
CA ILE A 259 -25.04 -33.01 25.19
C ILE A 259 -24.51 -31.64 25.70
N ASP A 260 -23.67 -31.65 26.75
CA ASP A 260 -23.15 -30.43 27.34
C ASP A 260 -22.31 -29.62 26.33
N ALA A 261 -21.45 -30.29 25.57
CA ALA A 261 -20.66 -29.63 24.52
C ALA A 261 -21.51 -29.04 23.41
N TRP A 262 -22.51 -29.77 22.90
CA TRP A 262 -23.40 -29.29 21.84
C TRP A 262 -24.35 -28.19 22.33
N GLN A 263 -24.83 -28.23 23.57
CA GLN A 263 -25.61 -27.14 24.15
C GLN A 263 -24.75 -25.87 24.30
N HIS A 264 -23.49 -26.01 24.70
CA HIS A 264 -22.58 -24.89 24.75
C HIS A 264 -22.34 -24.31 23.35
N ALA A 265 -22.08 -25.16 22.34
CA ALA A 265 -21.94 -24.73 20.95
C ALA A 265 -23.16 -23.94 20.43
N LEU A 266 -24.38 -24.38 20.81
CA LEU A 266 -25.61 -23.73 20.39
C LEU A 266 -25.75 -22.28 20.86
N THR A 267 -25.12 -21.89 21.98
CA THR A 267 -25.18 -20.51 22.47
C THR A 267 -24.50 -19.54 21.52
N TRP A 268 -23.51 -20.00 20.74
CA TRP A 268 -22.70 -19.21 19.82
C TRP A 268 -22.97 -19.52 18.35
N THR A 269 -23.78 -20.54 18.05
CA THR A 269 -24.09 -20.94 16.68
C THR A 269 -25.36 -20.23 16.20
N PRO A 270 -25.31 -19.44 15.12
CA PRO A 270 -26.50 -18.84 14.53
C PRO A 270 -27.53 -19.87 14.09
N ALA A 271 -28.81 -19.46 14.07
CA ALA A 271 -29.87 -20.32 13.59
C ALA A 271 -29.63 -20.72 12.11
N GLY A 272 -29.75 -22.02 11.82
CA GLY A 272 -29.50 -22.58 10.50
C GLY A 272 -29.11 -24.06 10.56
N ALA A 273 -28.60 -24.58 9.45
CA ALA A 273 -28.26 -25.99 9.30
C ALA A 273 -27.32 -26.54 10.40
N SER A 274 -26.32 -25.71 10.80
CA SER A 274 -25.38 -26.12 11.85
C SER A 274 -26.06 -26.26 13.22
N SER A 275 -26.90 -25.30 13.61
CA SER A 275 -27.64 -25.38 14.86
C SER A 275 -28.67 -26.53 14.87
N ASP A 276 -29.26 -26.83 13.71
CA ASP A 276 -30.19 -27.95 13.57
C ASP A 276 -29.47 -29.30 13.69
N ALA A 277 -28.26 -29.41 13.16
CA ALA A 277 -27.42 -30.60 13.32
C ALA A 277 -27.03 -30.82 14.79
N LEU A 278 -26.67 -29.76 15.52
CA LEU A 278 -26.37 -29.84 16.95
C LEU A 278 -27.58 -30.29 17.77
N ARG A 279 -28.77 -29.71 17.51
CA ARG A 279 -30.04 -30.14 18.16
C ARG A 279 -30.38 -31.60 17.88
N SER A 280 -30.17 -32.02 16.63
CA SER A 280 -30.37 -33.42 16.25
C SER A 280 -29.41 -34.34 17.03
N GLY A 281 -28.13 -33.97 17.12
CA GLY A 281 -27.17 -34.72 17.90
C GLY A 281 -27.54 -34.82 19.40
N ILE A 282 -27.96 -33.71 20.01
CA ILE A 282 -28.50 -33.69 21.39
C ILE A 282 -29.68 -34.64 21.52
N GLY A 283 -30.65 -34.62 20.59
CA GLY A 283 -31.80 -35.50 20.62
C GLY A 283 -31.40 -36.97 20.63
N VAL A 284 -30.46 -37.37 19.77
CA VAL A 284 -29.98 -38.78 19.71
C VAL A 284 -29.20 -39.13 20.99
N ALA A 285 -28.39 -38.23 21.54
CA ALA A 285 -27.66 -38.50 22.78
C ALA A 285 -28.60 -38.64 23.98
N ARG A 286 -29.64 -37.84 24.08
CA ARG A 286 -30.71 -37.94 25.09
C ARG A 286 -31.45 -39.28 25.01
N GLU A 287 -31.77 -39.70 23.81
CA GLU A 287 -32.41 -41.02 23.58
C GLU A 287 -31.50 -42.16 24.06
N ARG A 288 -30.20 -42.10 23.83
CA ARG A 288 -29.21 -43.08 24.33
C ARG A 288 -29.12 -43.12 25.83
N LEU A 289 -29.36 -41.99 26.51
CA LEU A 289 -29.43 -41.91 27.99
C LEU A 289 -30.81 -42.30 28.57
N GLY A 290 -31.81 -42.55 27.71
CA GLY A 290 -33.19 -42.79 28.18
C GLY A 290 -33.87 -41.52 28.71
N LEU A 291 -33.37 -40.33 28.33
CA LEU A 291 -33.96 -39.07 28.75
C LEU A 291 -35.14 -38.71 27.82
N PRO A 292 -36.15 -38.00 28.32
CA PRO A 292 -37.23 -37.52 27.49
C PRO A 292 -36.68 -36.56 26.40
N PRO A 293 -37.35 -36.47 25.21
CA PRO A 293 -36.96 -35.51 24.22
C PRO A 293 -36.96 -34.10 24.78
N GLU A 294 -36.06 -33.27 24.28
CA GLU A 294 -36.00 -31.87 24.70
C GLU A 294 -37.37 -31.23 24.39
N PRO A 295 -37.99 -30.50 25.35
CA PRO A 295 -39.23 -29.82 25.05
C PRO A 295 -38.98 -28.92 23.85
N ALA A 296 -39.75 -29.10 22.78
CA ALA A 296 -39.70 -28.23 21.62
C ALA A 296 -39.78 -26.82 22.18
N MET A 297 -38.75 -25.98 21.89
CA MET A 297 -38.78 -24.60 22.35
C MET A 297 -40.08 -23.97 21.86
N ALA A 298 -41.06 -23.89 22.77
CA ALA A 298 -42.31 -23.21 22.58
C ALA A 298 -42.05 -21.71 22.52
N GLY A 299 -41.60 -21.27 21.37
CA GLY A 299 -41.18 -19.90 21.17
C GLY A 299 -41.10 -19.52 19.69
N ARG A 300 -42.08 -19.96 18.89
CA ARG A 300 -42.42 -19.25 17.68
C ARG A 300 -43.19 -18.00 18.11
N ILE A 301 -42.49 -16.88 18.30
CA ILE A 301 -43.16 -15.61 18.41
C ILE A 301 -43.66 -15.28 17.00
N GLU A 302 -44.93 -15.54 16.73
CA GLU A 302 -45.59 -15.09 15.53
C GLU A 302 -45.93 -13.59 15.76
N VAL A 303 -45.08 -12.70 15.27
CA VAL A 303 -45.39 -11.27 15.28
C VAL A 303 -46.26 -10.97 14.08
N THR A 304 -47.56 -10.90 14.28
CA THR A 304 -48.48 -10.37 13.28
C THR A 304 -48.43 -8.84 13.36
N ILE A 305 -47.82 -8.21 12.35
CA ILE A 305 -47.81 -6.76 12.21
C ILE A 305 -49.10 -6.41 11.43
N GLU A 306 -50.14 -5.93 12.10
CA GLU A 306 -51.29 -5.26 11.49
C GLU A 306 -50.86 -3.84 11.13
N ILE A 307 -50.69 -3.55 9.84
CA ILE A 307 -50.50 -2.18 9.35
C ILE A 307 -51.90 -1.58 9.15
N ASP A 308 -52.18 -0.50 9.86
CA ASP A 308 -53.43 0.26 9.69
C ASP A 308 -53.57 0.71 8.20
N PRO A 309 -54.63 0.35 7.50
CA PRO A 309 -54.84 0.74 6.10
C PRO A 309 -54.85 2.27 5.89
N ALA A 310 -55.01 3.07 6.95
CA ALA A 310 -54.95 4.52 6.89
C ALA A 310 -53.50 5.08 6.80
N LEU A 311 -52.49 4.23 6.95
CA LEU A 311 -51.06 4.57 6.84
C LEU A 311 -50.43 4.12 5.50
N LEU A 312 -51.20 3.55 4.60
CA LEU A 312 -50.85 3.21 3.22
C LEU A 312 -51.53 4.20 2.26
#